data_b5f54b044ebc652de949fcaf6eb99bd1
#
_entry.id   b5f54b044ebc652de949fcaf6eb99bd1
#
_cell.length_a   1.000
_cell.length_b   1.000
_cell.length_c   1.000
_cell.angle_alpha   90.00
_cell.angle_beta   90.00
_cell.angle_gamma   90.00
#
_symmetry.space_group_name_H-M   'P 1'
#
loop_
_entity.id
_entity.type
_entity.pdbx_description
1 polymer ?
#
loop_
_entity_poly.entity_id
_entity_poly.type
_entity_poly.pdbx_seq_one_letter_code
_entity_poly.pdbx_strand_id
1 'polypeptide(L)'
;MQFEKLYHLDGYARQAEYAASKAKGKEANFQNLIDSYLHSQLEKQLPLDTLVDLKIQKLIAYDCKYETKYYETLCMYVNSQYSKQKTAEGLYIHLNTVKYRLQQIEKLFDIDFEKDEKLIRLAMLVHHV
;
A
#
# COMPACT_ATOMS: atom_id res chain seq x y z
N MET A 1 2.68 -22.73 3.45
CA MET A 1 2.01 -22.18 4.09
C MET A 1 1.16 -22.87 4.83
N GLN A 2 1.07 -22.71 5.37
CA GLN A 2 0.44 -23.15 6.03
C GLN A 2 -0.81 -22.85 5.92
N PHE A 3 -1.21 -23.07 4.98
CA PHE A 3 -2.45 -22.93 4.75
C PHE A 3 -3.16 -23.67 5.67
N GLU A 4 -2.78 -24.82 5.92
CA GLU A 4 -3.47 -25.61 6.85
C GLU A 4 -3.71 -24.79 7.97
N LYS A 5 -2.98 -23.93 8.25
CA LYS A 5 -3.23 -23.22 9.30
C LYS A 5 -4.20 -22.28 9.01
N LEU A 6 -4.20 -21.82 7.96
CA LEU A 6 -5.20 -21.05 7.65
C LEU A 6 -6.27 -21.71 8.00
N TYR A 7 -6.02 -22.61 8.34
CA TYR A 7 -6.98 -23.50 8.56
C TYR A 7 -7.46 -23.48 9.91
N HIS A 8 -6.89 -22.87 10.52
CA HIS A 8 -7.69 -22.45 11.53
C HIS A 8 -8.82 -21.81 10.82
N LEU A 9 -9.31 -22.59 9.99
CA LEU A 9 -10.44 -22.27 9.25
C LEU A 9 -11.54 -21.90 10.16
N ASP A 10 -11.61 -22.46 11.34
CA ASP A 10 -12.68 -22.14 12.28
C ASP A 10 -12.62 -20.65 12.66
N GLY A 11 -11.43 -20.13 12.91
CA GLY A 11 -11.28 -18.72 13.22
C GLY A 11 -11.60 -17.84 12.03
N TYR A 12 -11.16 -18.29 10.85
CA TYR A 12 -11.37 -17.53 9.63
C TYR A 12 -12.87 -17.52 9.28
N ALA A 13 -13.52 -18.65 9.39
CA ALA A 13 -14.94 -18.74 9.08
C ALA A 13 -15.78 -17.88 10.04
N ARG A 14 -15.40 -17.87 11.31
CA ARG A 14 -16.11 -17.05 12.27
C ARG A 14 -15.92 -15.57 11.99
N GLN A 15 -14.74 -15.17 11.54
CA GLN A 15 -14.48 -13.80 11.17
C GLN A 15 -15.35 -13.42 9.98
N ALA A 16 -15.46 -14.30 9.00
CA ALA A 16 -16.25 -14.05 7.81
C ALA A 16 -17.74 -13.95 8.15
N GLU A 17 -18.22 -14.82 9.04
CA GLU A 17 -19.60 -14.79 9.44
C GLU A 17 -19.91 -13.51 10.21
N TYR A 18 -19.02 -13.12 11.07
CA TYR A 18 -19.19 -11.90 11.84
C TYR A 18 -19.25 -10.69 10.92
N ALA A 19 -18.38 -10.67 9.91
CA ALA A 19 -18.35 -9.58 8.96
C ALA A 19 -19.65 -9.52 8.16
N ALA A 20 -20.11 -10.66 7.69
CA ALA A 20 -21.32 -10.74 6.91
C ALA A 20 -22.53 -10.28 7.74
N SER A 21 -22.56 -10.70 9.00
CA SER A 21 -23.62 -10.33 9.89
C SER A 21 -23.64 -8.83 10.13
N LYS A 22 -22.47 -8.25 10.37
CA LYS A 22 -22.39 -6.83 10.65
C LYS A 22 -22.60 -6.00 9.40
N ALA A 23 -22.16 -6.47 8.27
CA ALA A 23 -22.27 -5.71 7.04
C ALA A 23 -23.59 -5.94 6.33
N LYS A 24 -24.43 -6.81 6.85
CA LYS A 24 -25.70 -7.12 6.25
C LYS A 24 -25.56 -7.54 4.80
N GLY A 25 -24.62 -8.39 4.52
CA GLY A 25 -24.45 -8.93 3.19
C GLY A 25 -23.73 -8.05 2.18
N LYS A 26 -23.16 -6.97 2.64
CA LYS A 26 -22.46 -6.12 1.71
C LYS A 26 -21.08 -6.72 1.43
N GLU A 27 -20.89 -7.22 0.22
CA GLU A 27 -19.66 -7.87 -0.16
C GLU A 27 -18.42 -7.01 0.01
N ALA A 28 -18.52 -5.75 -0.25
CA ALA A 28 -17.38 -4.85 -0.11
C ALA A 28 -16.83 -4.86 1.31
N ASN A 29 -17.74 -4.85 2.30
CA ASN A 29 -17.32 -4.85 3.70
C ASN A 29 -16.75 -6.21 4.09
N PHE A 30 -17.31 -7.28 3.53
CA PHE A 30 -16.84 -8.63 3.80
C PHE A 30 -15.41 -8.77 3.28
N GLN A 31 -15.15 -8.31 2.06
CA GLN A 31 -13.82 -8.39 1.46
C GLN A 31 -12.81 -7.56 2.26
N ASN A 32 -13.20 -6.39 2.69
CA ASN A 32 -12.32 -5.53 3.48
C ASN A 32 -11.95 -6.19 4.80
N LEU A 33 -12.88 -6.90 5.42
CA LEU A 33 -12.60 -7.56 6.68
C LEU A 33 -11.65 -8.74 6.46
N ILE A 34 -11.80 -9.47 5.35
CA ILE A 34 -10.92 -10.59 5.02
C ILE A 34 -9.51 -10.05 4.80
N ASP A 35 -9.36 -8.95 4.07
CA ASP A 35 -8.06 -8.35 3.80
C ASP A 35 -7.39 -7.91 5.11
N SER A 36 -8.16 -7.29 6.00
CA SER A 36 -7.65 -6.85 7.28
C SER A 36 -7.22 -8.03 8.15
N TYR A 37 -7.98 -9.11 8.11
CA TYR A 37 -7.67 -10.30 8.87
C TYR A 37 -6.37 -10.93 8.37
N LEU A 38 -6.22 -11.07 7.05
CA LEU A 38 -5.02 -11.63 6.46
C LEU A 38 -3.79 -10.79 6.77
N HIS A 39 -3.94 -9.49 6.70
CA HIS A 39 -2.85 -8.57 7.02
C HIS A 39 -2.43 -8.74 8.49
N SER A 40 -3.41 -8.84 9.39
CA SER A 40 -3.14 -9.04 10.80
C SER A 40 -2.40 -10.37 11.06
N GLN A 41 -2.78 -11.42 10.35
CA GLN A 41 -2.12 -12.72 10.50
C GLN A 41 -0.67 -12.66 10.02
N LEU A 42 -0.43 -11.97 8.92
CA LEU A 42 0.91 -11.82 8.38
C LEU A 42 1.78 -11.02 9.35
N GLU A 43 1.22 -9.99 9.96
CA GLU A 43 1.98 -9.18 10.90
C GLU A 43 2.42 -9.99 12.11
N LYS A 44 1.63 -10.94 12.54
CA LYS A 44 1.96 -11.78 13.67
C LYS A 44 3.10 -12.74 13.36
N GLN A 45 3.23 -13.13 12.10
CA GLN A 45 4.22 -14.10 11.70
C GLN A 45 5.50 -13.48 11.17
N LEU A 46 5.40 -12.33 10.53
CA LEU A 46 6.53 -11.69 9.89
C LEU A 46 6.51 -10.21 10.18
N PRO A 47 7.66 -9.61 10.41
CA PRO A 47 7.73 -8.15 10.51
C PRO A 47 7.55 -7.61 9.09
N LEU A 48 6.37 -7.16 8.78
CA LEU A 48 6.03 -6.72 7.42
C LEU A 48 6.92 -5.60 6.89
N ASP A 49 7.44 -4.78 7.79
CA ASP A 49 8.32 -3.70 7.36
C ASP A 49 9.55 -4.22 6.62
N THR A 50 9.99 -5.44 6.92
CA THR A 50 11.17 -5.99 6.27
C THR A 50 10.88 -6.42 4.85
N LEU A 51 9.60 -6.49 4.45
CA LEU A 51 9.24 -6.84 3.09
C LEU A 51 9.31 -5.63 2.17
N VAL A 52 9.37 -4.44 2.74
CA VAL A 52 9.42 -3.21 1.96
C VAL A 52 10.87 -2.93 1.58
N ASP A 53 11.10 -2.63 0.32
CA ASP A 53 12.45 -2.36 -0.17
C ASP A 53 13.08 -1.18 0.57
N LEU A 54 14.38 -1.22 0.76
CA LEU A 54 15.11 -0.21 1.50
C LEU A 54 14.94 1.20 0.89
N LYS A 55 14.86 1.29 -0.43
CA LYS A 55 14.66 2.58 -1.09
C LYS A 55 13.34 3.20 -0.67
N ILE A 56 12.30 2.37 -0.63
CA ILE A 56 10.96 2.83 -0.25
C ILE A 56 10.93 3.19 1.24
N GLN A 57 11.62 2.41 2.07
CA GLN A 57 11.70 2.72 3.50
C GLN A 57 12.38 4.07 3.72
N LYS A 58 13.44 4.35 2.97
CA LYS A 58 14.14 5.62 3.07
C LYS A 58 13.26 6.78 2.64
N LEU A 59 12.44 6.55 1.60
CA LEU A 59 11.53 7.58 1.11
C LEU A 59 10.47 7.89 2.17
N ILE A 60 9.89 6.87 2.79
CA ILE A 60 8.88 7.06 3.82
C ILE A 60 9.49 7.78 5.03
N ALA A 61 10.69 7.39 5.42
CA ALA A 61 11.37 8.05 6.53
C ALA A 61 11.67 9.51 6.22
N TYR A 62 12.02 9.80 4.97
CA TYR A 62 12.28 11.17 4.54
C TYR A 62 10.99 12.01 4.64
N ASP A 63 9.87 11.43 4.20
CA ASP A 63 8.58 12.13 4.29
C ASP A 63 8.23 12.45 5.74
N CYS A 64 8.48 11.51 6.66
CA CYS A 64 8.22 11.74 8.06
C CYS A 64 9.11 12.82 8.64
N LYS A 65 10.38 12.84 8.23
CA LYS A 65 11.34 13.79 8.78
C LYS A 65 11.13 15.21 8.26
N TYR A 66 10.84 15.34 6.97
CA TYR A 66 10.75 16.65 6.33
C TYR A 66 9.32 17.08 6.00
N GLU A 67 8.34 16.26 6.44
CA GLU A 67 6.93 16.55 6.21
C GLU A 67 6.61 16.73 4.73
N THR A 68 7.23 15.90 3.88
CA THR A 68 6.97 15.92 2.45
C THR A 68 5.89 14.88 2.09
N LYS A 69 5.42 14.91 0.85
CA LYS A 69 4.38 14.02 0.38
C LYS A 69 4.85 13.19 -0.82
N TYR A 70 6.09 12.74 -0.77
CA TYR A 70 6.67 12.01 -1.89
C TYR A 70 6.06 10.61 -2.07
N TYR A 71 5.85 9.92 -0.98
CA TYR A 71 5.31 8.56 -1.05
C TYR A 71 3.87 8.60 -1.58
N GLU A 72 3.07 9.55 -1.13
CA GLU A 72 1.71 9.71 -1.60
C GLU A 72 1.70 9.99 -3.10
N THR A 73 2.60 10.84 -3.58
CA THR A 73 2.70 11.17 -4.99
C THR A 73 3.13 9.95 -5.80
N LEU A 74 4.08 9.18 -5.28
CA LEU A 74 4.57 7.95 -5.93
C LEU A 74 3.43 6.94 -6.08
N CYS A 75 2.67 6.71 -5.02
CA CYS A 75 1.57 5.76 -5.06
C CYS A 75 0.49 6.19 -6.04
N MET A 76 0.14 7.46 -6.04
CA MET A 76 -0.87 7.96 -6.97
C MET A 76 -0.37 7.87 -8.42
N TYR A 77 0.90 8.11 -8.64
CA TYR A 77 1.49 8.06 -9.97
C TYR A 77 1.44 6.62 -10.53
N VAL A 78 1.79 5.65 -9.72
CA VAL A 78 1.73 4.25 -10.12
C VAL A 78 0.28 3.83 -10.37
N ASN A 79 -0.63 4.23 -9.50
CA ASN A 79 -2.04 3.89 -9.64
C ASN A 79 -2.71 4.61 -10.82
N SER A 80 -2.15 5.72 -11.25
CA SER A 80 -2.66 6.48 -12.40
C SER A 80 -1.99 6.03 -13.70
N GLN A 81 -1.33 4.87 -13.68
CA GLN A 81 -0.66 4.31 -14.85
C GLN A 81 0.38 5.27 -15.42
N TYR A 82 1.14 5.88 -14.52
CA TYR A 82 2.23 6.80 -14.88
C TYR A 82 1.76 8.08 -15.60
N SER A 83 0.55 8.51 -15.34
CA SER A 83 0.04 9.76 -15.89
C SER A 83 0.25 10.88 -14.88
N LYS A 84 1.12 11.82 -15.20
CA LYS A 84 1.39 12.97 -14.32
C LYS A 84 0.14 13.85 -14.17
N GLN A 85 -0.63 13.97 -15.25
CA GLN A 85 -1.84 14.76 -15.25
C GLN A 85 -2.87 14.16 -14.29
N LYS A 86 -3.11 12.84 -14.39
CA LYS A 86 -4.06 12.18 -13.51
C LYS A 86 -3.59 12.21 -12.06
N THR A 87 -2.27 12.14 -11.85
CA THR A 87 -1.71 12.22 -10.51
C THR A 87 -1.99 13.60 -9.91
N ALA A 88 -1.79 14.64 -10.68
CA ALA A 88 -2.05 15.99 -10.21
C ALA A 88 -3.53 16.19 -9.89
N GLU A 89 -4.41 15.65 -10.72
CA GLU A 89 -5.85 15.74 -10.49
C GLU A 89 -6.25 14.96 -9.24
N GLY A 90 -5.72 13.78 -9.08
CA GLY A 90 -6.05 12.93 -7.93
C GLY A 90 -5.58 13.50 -6.61
N LEU A 91 -4.46 14.21 -6.61
CA LEU A 91 -3.91 14.80 -5.40
C LEU A 91 -4.32 16.26 -5.20
N TYR A 92 -5.05 16.83 -6.16
CA TYR A 92 -5.48 18.23 -6.12
C TYR A 92 -4.29 19.18 -6.01
N ILE A 93 -3.24 18.91 -6.77
CA ILE A 93 -2.05 19.77 -6.80
C ILE A 93 -1.71 20.11 -8.24
N HIS A 94 -0.83 21.07 -8.40
CA HIS A 94 -0.44 21.53 -9.73
C HIS A 94 0.48 20.50 -10.40
N LEU A 95 0.37 20.38 -11.71
CA LEU A 95 1.18 19.44 -12.49
C LEU A 95 2.68 19.66 -12.26
N ASN A 96 3.12 20.91 -12.15
CA ASN A 96 4.53 21.19 -11.91
C ASN A 96 5.00 20.65 -10.56
N THR A 97 4.12 20.63 -9.57
CA THR A 97 4.43 20.05 -8.26
C THR A 97 4.63 18.55 -8.37
N VAL A 98 3.78 17.88 -9.17
CA VAL A 98 3.94 16.45 -9.42
C VAL A 98 5.29 16.19 -10.10
N LYS A 99 5.60 16.96 -11.14
CA LYS A 99 6.86 16.79 -11.86
C LYS A 99 8.06 16.94 -10.93
N TYR A 100 8.02 17.95 -10.08
CA TYR A 100 9.11 18.22 -9.15
C TYR A 100 9.25 17.08 -8.15
N ARG A 101 8.15 16.64 -7.57
CA ARG A 101 8.19 15.55 -6.59
C ARG A 101 8.72 14.26 -7.19
N LEU A 102 8.26 13.91 -8.39
CA LEU A 102 8.71 12.68 -9.07
C LEU A 102 10.21 12.77 -9.39
N GLN A 103 10.68 13.94 -9.78
CA GLN A 103 12.08 14.13 -10.09
C GLN A 103 12.92 13.99 -8.82
N GLN A 104 12.46 14.51 -7.71
CA GLN A 104 13.15 14.37 -6.43
C GLN A 104 13.18 12.91 -5.97
N ILE A 105 12.09 12.17 -6.18
CA ILE A 105 12.03 10.76 -5.83
C ILE A 105 13.08 9.98 -6.60
N GLU A 106 13.19 10.20 -7.90
CA GLU A 106 14.19 9.53 -8.71
C GLU A 106 15.60 9.89 -8.27
N LYS A 107 15.82 11.16 -7.99
CA LYS A 107 17.14 11.66 -7.68
C LYS A 107 17.62 11.27 -6.30
N LEU A 108 16.76 11.41 -5.30
CA LEU A 108 17.17 11.19 -3.92
C LEU A 108 17.20 9.71 -3.52
N PHE A 109 16.33 8.91 -4.11
CA PHE A 109 16.16 7.52 -3.68
C PHE A 109 16.51 6.50 -4.76
N ASP A 110 16.94 6.97 -5.92
CA ASP A 110 17.32 6.12 -7.04
C ASP A 110 16.21 5.12 -7.37
N ILE A 111 14.98 5.60 -7.39
CA ILE A 111 13.83 4.77 -7.69
C ILE A 111 13.49 4.89 -9.17
N ASP A 112 13.36 3.75 -9.84
CA ASP A 112 12.95 3.71 -11.24
C ASP A 112 11.50 3.25 -11.22
N PHE A 113 10.57 4.09 -11.63
CA PHE A 113 9.15 3.82 -11.51
C PHE A 113 8.71 2.55 -12.23
N GLU A 114 9.32 2.23 -13.35
CA GLU A 114 8.94 1.03 -14.07
C GLU A 114 9.60 -0.22 -13.53
N LYS A 115 10.89 -0.16 -13.26
CA LYS A 115 11.62 -1.32 -12.77
C LYS A 115 11.23 -1.68 -11.35
N ASP A 116 10.95 -0.67 -10.53
CA ASP A 116 10.64 -0.87 -9.13
C ASP A 116 9.14 -0.95 -8.85
N GLU A 117 8.33 -1.04 -9.89
CA GLU A 117 6.86 -1.05 -9.71
C GLU A 117 6.39 -2.14 -8.75
N LYS A 118 6.95 -3.33 -8.86
CA LYS A 118 6.54 -4.43 -7.98
C LYS A 118 6.88 -4.13 -6.53
N LEU A 119 8.03 -3.50 -6.30
CA LEU A 119 8.45 -3.14 -4.95
C LEU A 119 7.54 -2.05 -4.39
N ILE A 120 7.15 -1.10 -5.23
CA ILE A 120 6.26 -0.03 -4.83
C ILE A 120 4.88 -0.60 -4.49
N ARG A 121 4.37 -1.50 -5.31
CA ARG A 121 3.07 -2.11 -5.05
C ARG A 121 3.08 -2.97 -3.80
N LEU A 122 4.19 -3.64 -3.52
CA LEU A 122 4.32 -4.41 -2.29
C LEU A 122 4.29 -3.47 -1.07
N ALA A 123 4.98 -2.33 -1.17
CA ALA A 123 4.96 -1.34 -0.10
C ALA A 123 3.55 -0.78 0.12
N MET A 124 2.80 -0.55 -0.96
CA MET A 124 1.43 -0.09 -0.85
C MET A 124 0.57 -1.11 -0.13
N LEU A 125 0.78 -2.39 -0.43
CA LEU A 125 0.03 -3.45 0.22
C LEU A 125 0.34 -3.51 1.71
N VAL A 126 1.62 -3.41 2.08
CA VAL A 126 2.05 -3.44 3.48
C VAL A 126 1.49 -2.25 4.26
N HIS A 127 1.45 -1.08 3.64
CA HIS A 127 1.00 0.13 4.32
C HIS A 127 -0.48 0.47 4.07
N HIS A 128 -1.20 -0.42 3.40
CA HIS A 128 -2.62 -0.22 3.12
C HIS A 128 -2.92 1.07 2.35
N VAL A 129 -2.15 1.34 1.33
CA VAL A 129 -2.37 2.56 0.51
C VAL A 129 -3.03 2.23 -0.80
#